data_18e8f2202797e7e0542d8f3ac7a7bc04
#
_entry.id   18e8f2202797e7e0542d8f3ac7a7bc04
#
_cell.length_a   1.000
_cell.length_b   1.000
_cell.length_c   1.000
_cell.angle_alpha   90.00
_cell.angle_beta   90.00
_cell.angle_gamma   90.00
#
_symmetry.space_group_name_H-M   'P 1'
#
loop_
_entity.id
_entity.type
_entity.pdbx_description
1 polymer ?
#
loop_
_entity_poly.entity_id
_entity_poly.type
_entity_poly.pdbx_seq_one_letter_code
_entity_poly.pdbx_strand_id
1 'polypeptide(L)'
;DGGYSLGAVRHDIAFKYQGSILSALKEQQIWLPLKQAILNIRSLDLISPELLRSRARFAGGKLGLGGEKLSAYIHEAGEAVKHQLTEELKTVYPQLDSIVTKSLNAGWKQLEIHERFGGKKLNSTARHANDGLLRLMAIMLQLQIGHAFLLFDEIENGINPELIEYLIDHLVQSPDQILVTTHSPMILNFMTDDVAKAGVHYLYKTQEGFTRSIRLFDIPSLARKLEFMGPGEAFIDTNLTELWQEIAQLPTATVVEQ
;
A
#
# COMPACT_ATOMS: atom_id res chain seq x y z
N ASP A 1 -39.23 7.78 1.54
CA ASP A 1 -38.85 9.13 1.91
C ASP A 1 -37.61 9.06 2.79
N GLY A 2 -36.47 9.47 2.29
CA GLY A 2 -35.19 9.46 2.98
C GLY A 2 -34.76 10.87 3.33
N GLY A 3 -34.34 11.07 4.57
CA GLY A 3 -33.74 12.30 5.04
C GLY A 3 -32.58 12.01 5.98
N TYR A 4 -31.69 12.98 6.20
CA TYR A 4 -30.61 12.89 7.18
C TYR A 4 -30.63 14.13 8.07
N SER A 5 -30.15 14.01 9.29
CA SER A 5 -30.04 15.14 10.22
C SER A 5 -28.57 15.47 10.49
N LEU A 6 -28.25 16.74 10.44
CA LEU A 6 -26.96 17.30 10.83
C LEU A 6 -27.20 18.25 11.99
N GLY A 7 -26.94 17.77 13.21
CA GLY A 7 -27.34 18.48 14.43
C GLY A 7 -28.85 18.64 14.51
N ALA A 8 -29.33 19.86 14.69
CA ALA A 8 -30.77 20.20 14.75
C ALA A 8 -31.44 20.38 13.38
N VAL A 9 -30.68 20.31 12.29
CA VAL A 9 -31.21 20.56 10.93
C VAL A 9 -31.47 19.25 10.23
N ARG A 10 -32.71 19.03 9.80
CA ARG A 10 -33.10 17.89 8.96
C ARG A 10 -33.08 18.30 7.48
N HIS A 11 -32.46 17.47 6.66
CA HIS A 11 -32.43 17.60 5.20
C HIS A 11 -33.21 16.45 4.58
N ASP A 12 -34.27 16.75 3.85
CA ASP A 12 -35.04 15.75 3.13
C ASP A 12 -34.47 15.51 1.74
N ILE A 13 -34.36 14.25 1.33
CA ILE A 13 -33.90 13.86 0.01
C ILE A 13 -35.14 13.58 -0.84
N ALA A 14 -35.42 14.42 -1.82
CA ALA A 14 -36.60 14.34 -2.67
C ALA A 14 -36.53 13.25 -3.77
N PHE A 15 -35.42 12.48 -3.83
CA PHE A 15 -35.22 11.43 -4.83
C PHE A 15 -34.47 10.23 -4.22
N LYS A 16 -34.58 9.08 -4.85
CA LYS A 16 -33.84 7.88 -4.41
C LYS A 16 -32.36 8.06 -4.67
N TYR A 17 -31.61 8.37 -3.62
CA TYR A 17 -30.17 8.59 -3.69
C TYR A 17 -29.41 7.29 -3.45
N GLN A 18 -28.51 6.93 -4.37
CA GLN A 18 -27.62 5.79 -4.25
C GLN A 18 -26.19 6.30 -4.04
N GLY A 19 -25.84 6.64 -2.82
CA GLY A 19 -24.49 7.14 -2.54
C GLY A 19 -24.32 7.55 -1.09
N SER A 20 -23.11 8.01 -0.77
CA SER A 20 -22.78 8.53 0.56
C SER A 20 -23.42 9.90 0.78
N ILE A 21 -23.96 10.15 1.97
CA ILE A 21 -24.43 11.48 2.41
C ILE A 21 -23.34 12.54 2.19
N LEU A 22 -22.08 12.20 2.45
CA LEU A 22 -20.93 13.10 2.22
C LEU A 22 -20.80 13.57 0.77
N SER A 23 -21.20 12.75 -0.21
CA SER A 23 -21.18 13.16 -1.62
C SER A 23 -22.30 14.12 -1.97
N ALA A 24 -23.44 14.06 -1.26
CA ALA A 24 -24.59 14.94 -1.44
C ALA A 24 -24.42 16.29 -0.71
N LEU A 25 -23.55 16.37 0.30
CA LEU A 25 -23.28 17.59 1.04
C LEU A 25 -22.51 18.58 0.15
N LYS A 26 -23.22 19.49 -0.50
CA LYS A 26 -22.64 20.60 -1.24
C LYS A 26 -22.10 21.64 -0.23
N GLU A 27 -20.79 21.88 -0.28
CA GLU A 27 -20.12 23.09 0.20
C GLU A 27 -20.30 23.51 1.69
N GLN A 28 -20.76 22.65 2.57
CA GLN A 28 -20.67 22.94 3.99
C GLN A 28 -19.22 22.79 4.44
N GLN A 29 -18.55 23.90 4.71
CA GLN A 29 -17.12 23.98 5.05
C GLN A 29 -16.68 23.03 6.20
N ILE A 30 -17.60 22.75 7.13
CA ILE A 30 -17.33 21.90 8.29
C ILE A 30 -17.01 20.43 7.91
N TRP A 31 -17.55 19.94 6.79
CA TRP A 31 -17.34 18.56 6.33
C TRP A 31 -16.27 18.42 5.25
N LEU A 32 -15.76 19.55 4.76
CA LEU A 32 -14.76 19.54 3.69
C LEU A 32 -13.46 18.80 4.08
N PRO A 33 -12.88 18.98 5.30
CA PRO A 33 -11.70 18.22 5.71
C PRO A 33 -11.92 16.72 5.73
N LEU A 34 -13.06 16.26 6.28
CA LEU A 34 -13.41 14.84 6.29
C LEU A 34 -13.60 14.28 4.88
N LYS A 35 -14.30 15.02 4.03
CA LYS A 35 -14.49 14.64 2.62
C LYS A 35 -13.15 14.55 1.89
N GLN A 36 -12.27 15.51 2.09
CA GLN A 36 -10.92 15.51 1.51
C GLN A 36 -10.08 14.33 2.03
N ALA A 37 -10.11 14.05 3.34
CA ALA A 37 -9.42 12.93 3.91
C ALA A 37 -9.88 11.60 3.28
N ILE A 38 -11.20 11.38 3.20
CA ILE A 38 -11.77 10.16 2.57
C ILE A 38 -11.42 10.08 1.09
N LEU A 39 -11.49 11.19 0.35
CA LEU A 39 -11.13 11.22 -1.06
C LEU A 39 -9.63 11.01 -1.30
N ASN A 40 -8.81 11.20 -0.28
CA ASN A 40 -7.35 10.99 -0.32
C ASN A 40 -6.91 9.62 0.23
N ILE A 41 -7.86 8.74 0.56
CA ILE A 41 -7.56 7.32 0.80
C ILE A 41 -7.26 6.65 -0.54
N ARG A 42 -6.16 5.90 -0.59
CA ARG A 42 -5.76 5.10 -1.76
C ARG A 42 -5.59 3.65 -1.36
N SER A 43 -6.32 2.80 -2.05
CA SER A 43 -6.12 1.35 -1.99
C SER A 43 -5.48 0.89 -3.29
N LEU A 44 -4.45 0.08 -3.19
CA LEU A 44 -3.70 -0.45 -4.31
C LEU A 44 -3.60 -1.97 -4.16
N ASP A 45 -4.10 -2.66 -5.17
CA ASP A 45 -3.98 -4.09 -5.36
C ASP A 45 -3.09 -4.32 -6.60
N LEU A 46 -1.78 -4.42 -6.36
CA LEU A 46 -0.79 -4.51 -7.41
C LEU A 46 -0.45 -5.97 -7.79
N ILE A 47 -1.33 -6.90 -7.52
CA ILE A 47 -1.09 -8.34 -7.74
C ILE A 47 -0.92 -8.67 -9.22
N SER A 48 -1.61 -7.96 -10.11
CA SER A 48 -1.62 -8.24 -11.55
C SER A 48 -0.53 -7.48 -12.32
N PRO A 49 0.59 -8.12 -12.69
CA PRO A 49 1.67 -7.46 -13.45
C PRO A 49 1.22 -6.92 -14.81
N GLU A 50 0.23 -7.56 -15.43
CA GLU A 50 -0.33 -7.14 -16.72
C GLU A 50 -0.93 -5.73 -16.64
N LEU A 51 -1.53 -5.38 -15.50
CA LEU A 51 -2.09 -4.05 -15.30
C LEU A 51 -0.99 -2.99 -15.24
N LEU A 52 0.08 -3.23 -14.48
CA LEU A 52 1.26 -2.34 -14.40
C LEU A 52 1.94 -2.13 -15.75
N ARG A 53 1.89 -3.14 -16.63
CA ARG A 53 2.45 -3.10 -17.98
C ARG A 53 1.55 -2.41 -19.00
N SER A 54 0.34 -2.07 -18.61
CA SER A 54 -0.66 -1.50 -19.49
C SER A 54 -0.27 -0.10 -19.95
N ARG A 55 -0.65 0.23 -21.18
CA ARG A 55 -0.62 1.61 -21.65
C ARG A 55 -1.87 2.33 -21.18
N ALA A 56 -1.76 3.61 -20.86
CA ALA A 56 -2.89 4.46 -20.54
C ALA A 56 -2.79 5.77 -21.29
N ARG A 57 -3.91 6.42 -21.54
CA ARG A 57 -3.95 7.75 -22.19
C ARG A 57 -3.83 8.87 -21.19
N PHE A 58 -4.46 8.67 -20.03
CA PHE A 58 -4.61 9.67 -19.00
C PHE A 58 -4.76 9.02 -17.62
N ALA A 59 -4.06 9.53 -16.63
CA ALA A 59 -4.12 9.05 -15.25
C ALA A 59 -5.08 9.88 -14.39
N GLY A 60 -5.09 11.19 -14.58
CA GLY A 60 -5.92 12.11 -13.79
C GLY A 60 -5.54 12.11 -12.31
N GLY A 61 -4.25 12.06 -12.02
CA GLY A 61 -3.72 12.00 -10.65
C GLY A 61 -4.02 10.69 -9.91
N LYS A 62 -4.40 9.62 -10.61
CA LYS A 62 -4.67 8.29 -10.01
C LYS A 62 -3.94 7.20 -10.76
N LEU A 63 -3.29 6.32 -10.00
CA LEU A 63 -2.57 5.17 -10.56
C LEU A 63 -3.53 4.09 -11.10
N GLY A 64 -4.76 4.05 -10.57
CA GLY A 64 -5.69 2.94 -10.73
C GLY A 64 -5.51 1.91 -9.62
N LEU A 65 -6.52 1.07 -9.38
CA LEU A 65 -6.48 0.08 -8.28
C LEU A 65 -5.35 -0.93 -8.49
N GLY A 66 -5.19 -1.45 -9.69
CA GLY A 66 -4.15 -2.43 -10.06
C GLY A 66 -2.92 -1.79 -10.72
N GLY A 67 -2.79 -0.47 -10.72
CA GLY A 67 -1.67 0.22 -11.35
C GLY A 67 -1.79 0.37 -12.88
N GLU A 68 -2.96 0.12 -13.46
CA GLU A 68 -3.22 0.10 -14.91
C GLU A 68 -2.95 1.43 -15.60
N LYS A 69 -2.76 2.51 -14.84
CA LYS A 69 -2.45 3.83 -15.37
C LYS A 69 -1.00 4.27 -15.13
N LEU A 70 -0.13 3.36 -14.70
CA LEU A 70 1.26 3.66 -14.34
C LEU A 70 1.99 4.46 -15.43
N SER A 71 1.86 4.05 -16.71
CA SER A 71 2.51 4.72 -17.84
C SER A 71 2.08 6.18 -18.02
N ALA A 72 0.78 6.46 -17.88
CA ALA A 72 0.24 7.82 -17.97
C ALA A 72 0.56 8.62 -16.69
N TYR A 73 0.50 7.98 -15.54
CA TYR A 73 0.78 8.61 -14.26
C TYR A 73 2.23 9.14 -14.18
N ILE A 74 3.22 8.31 -14.54
CA ILE A 74 4.62 8.73 -14.61
C ILE A 74 4.81 9.84 -15.66
N HIS A 75 4.07 9.77 -16.78
CA HIS A 75 4.15 10.82 -17.80
C HIS A 75 3.62 12.17 -17.30
N GLU A 76 2.50 12.16 -16.60
CA GLU A 76 1.86 13.37 -16.03
C GLU A 76 2.67 13.94 -14.85
N ALA A 77 3.36 13.09 -14.09
CA ALA A 77 4.22 13.51 -12.98
C ALA A 77 5.42 14.38 -13.42
N GLY A 78 5.84 14.28 -14.69
CA GLY A 78 6.88 15.11 -15.27
C GLY A 78 8.31 14.62 -15.04
N GLU A 79 9.28 15.34 -15.60
CA GLU A 79 10.69 14.91 -15.64
C GLU A 79 11.36 14.94 -14.27
N ALA A 80 11.00 15.89 -13.40
CA ALA A 80 11.59 16.00 -12.06
C ALA A 80 11.28 14.76 -11.22
N VAL A 81 10.01 14.30 -11.23
CA VAL A 81 9.59 13.10 -10.49
C VAL A 81 10.23 11.84 -11.09
N LYS A 82 10.32 11.75 -12.43
CA LYS A 82 11.00 10.62 -13.08
C LYS A 82 12.47 10.55 -12.70
N HIS A 83 13.15 11.69 -12.68
CA HIS A 83 14.56 11.76 -12.29
C HIS A 83 14.73 11.34 -10.82
N GLN A 84 13.93 11.91 -9.90
CA GLN A 84 13.97 11.56 -8.48
C GLN A 84 13.73 10.05 -8.28
N LEU A 85 12.67 9.51 -8.88
CA LEU A 85 12.35 8.08 -8.79
C LEU A 85 13.50 7.21 -9.36
N THR A 86 14.13 7.65 -10.46
CA THR A 86 15.27 6.94 -11.04
C THR A 86 16.44 6.90 -10.06
N GLU A 87 16.82 8.04 -9.46
CA GLU A 87 17.95 8.11 -8.53
C GLU A 87 17.68 7.31 -7.25
N GLU A 88 16.48 7.36 -6.71
CA GLU A 88 16.08 6.54 -5.56
C GLU A 88 16.18 5.04 -5.88
N LEU A 89 15.64 4.60 -7.01
CA LEU A 89 15.66 3.19 -7.38
C LEU A 89 17.05 2.68 -7.79
N LYS A 90 17.94 3.52 -8.27
CA LYS A 90 19.33 3.14 -8.55
C LYS A 90 20.09 2.65 -7.33
N THR A 91 19.71 3.06 -6.13
CA THR A 91 20.35 2.62 -4.89
C THR A 91 20.20 1.11 -4.68
N VAL A 92 19.09 0.54 -5.12
CA VAL A 92 18.75 -0.88 -4.95
C VAL A 92 18.67 -1.64 -6.28
N TYR A 93 18.63 -0.92 -7.39
CA TYR A 93 18.66 -1.48 -8.73
C TYR A 93 19.71 -0.73 -9.59
N PRO A 94 21.02 -0.99 -9.37
CA PRO A 94 22.11 -0.22 -9.97
C PRO A 94 22.16 -0.24 -11.50
N GLN A 95 21.52 -1.23 -12.11
CA GLN A 95 21.41 -1.36 -13.57
C GLN A 95 20.46 -0.33 -14.20
N LEU A 96 19.57 0.27 -13.41
CA LEU A 96 18.64 1.29 -13.90
C LEU A 96 19.42 2.52 -14.40
N ASP A 97 19.24 2.89 -15.65
CA ASP A 97 19.83 4.12 -16.25
C ASP A 97 18.82 5.26 -16.21
N SER A 98 17.60 5.04 -16.70
CA SER A 98 16.54 6.04 -16.68
C SER A 98 15.13 5.42 -16.87
N ILE A 99 14.13 6.16 -16.39
CA ILE A 99 12.71 5.88 -16.58
C ILE A 99 12.18 6.88 -17.60
N VAL A 100 11.67 6.41 -18.72
CA VAL A 100 11.25 7.24 -19.85
C VAL A 100 9.79 6.97 -20.21
N THR A 101 9.07 8.00 -20.57
CA THR A 101 7.71 7.85 -21.10
C THR A 101 7.61 8.48 -22.48
N LYS A 102 6.95 7.80 -23.42
CA LYS A 102 6.71 8.27 -24.79
C LYS A 102 5.23 8.42 -25.08
N SER A 103 4.88 9.51 -25.75
CA SER A 103 3.54 9.65 -26.31
C SER A 103 3.46 8.93 -27.65
N LEU A 104 2.48 8.04 -27.77
CA LEU A 104 2.17 7.29 -28.98
C LEU A 104 0.94 7.90 -29.67
N ASN A 105 0.59 7.35 -30.83
CA ASN A 105 -0.62 7.71 -31.56
C ASN A 105 -1.86 7.61 -30.67
N ALA A 106 -2.87 8.45 -30.93
CA ALA A 106 -4.11 8.54 -30.18
C ALA A 106 -3.94 8.85 -28.68
N GLY A 107 -2.80 9.47 -28.29
CA GLY A 107 -2.56 9.94 -26.92
C GLY A 107 -2.12 8.87 -25.92
N TRP A 108 -1.91 7.62 -26.35
CA TRP A 108 -1.40 6.57 -25.47
C TRP A 108 -0.01 6.89 -24.94
N LYS A 109 0.24 6.56 -23.70
CA LYS A 109 1.56 6.66 -23.06
C LYS A 109 2.19 5.29 -22.94
N GLN A 110 3.46 5.21 -23.30
CA GLN A 110 4.28 4.00 -23.16
C GLN A 110 5.39 4.29 -22.15
N LEU A 111 5.53 3.42 -21.18
CA LEU A 111 6.63 3.43 -20.22
C LEU A 111 7.77 2.57 -20.77
N GLU A 112 8.98 3.11 -20.70
CA GLU A 112 10.23 2.43 -21.05
C GLU A 112 11.19 2.50 -19.86
N ILE A 113 11.85 1.39 -19.61
CA ILE A 113 12.90 1.23 -18.62
C ILE A 113 14.22 1.11 -19.38
N HIS A 114 15.12 2.02 -19.13
CA HIS A 114 16.44 1.97 -19.69
C HIS A 114 17.41 1.43 -18.64
N GLU A 115 18.17 0.43 -19.01
CA GLU A 115 19.09 -0.28 -18.14
C GLU A 115 20.48 -0.32 -18.76
N ARG A 116 21.51 -0.50 -17.94
CA ARG A 116 22.90 -0.61 -18.39
C ARG A 116 23.57 -1.83 -17.76
N PHE A 117 24.04 -2.73 -18.62
CA PHE A 117 24.78 -3.94 -18.24
C PHE A 117 26.14 -3.98 -18.92
N GLY A 118 27.23 -3.90 -18.14
CA GLY A 118 28.59 -3.99 -18.70
C GLY A 118 28.86 -2.99 -19.82
N GLY A 119 28.34 -1.77 -19.72
CA GLY A 119 28.48 -0.72 -20.73
C GLY A 119 27.48 -0.79 -21.90
N LYS A 120 26.69 -1.85 -22.02
CA LYS A 120 25.62 -1.99 -23.03
C LYS A 120 24.33 -1.41 -22.49
N LYS A 121 23.65 -0.62 -23.32
CA LYS A 121 22.30 -0.11 -23.02
C LYS A 121 21.26 -1.10 -23.49
N LEU A 122 20.30 -1.36 -22.60
CA LEU A 122 19.09 -2.13 -22.86
C LEU A 122 17.89 -1.22 -22.63
N ASN A 123 17.07 -1.02 -23.65
CA ASN A 123 15.85 -0.24 -23.55
C ASN A 123 14.67 -1.18 -23.71
N SER A 124 13.94 -1.43 -22.63
CA SER A 124 12.77 -2.29 -22.62
C SER A 124 11.52 -1.47 -22.35
N THR A 125 10.42 -1.83 -23.00
CA THR A 125 9.11 -1.29 -22.62
C THR A 125 8.63 -1.96 -21.34
N ALA A 126 7.72 -1.33 -20.60
CA ALA A 126 7.11 -1.91 -19.39
C ALA A 126 6.59 -3.35 -19.62
N ARG A 127 6.22 -3.69 -20.87
CA ARG A 127 5.78 -5.04 -21.25
C ARG A 127 6.83 -6.13 -20.97
N HIS A 128 8.10 -5.78 -21.04
CA HIS A 128 9.24 -6.69 -20.88
C HIS A 128 10.09 -6.36 -19.65
N ALA A 129 9.67 -5.37 -18.85
CA ALA A 129 10.35 -5.00 -17.63
C ALA A 129 10.08 -6.00 -16.50
N ASN A 130 10.96 -6.01 -15.51
CA ASN A 130 10.80 -6.79 -14.29
C ASN A 130 9.56 -6.36 -13.51
N ASP A 131 8.72 -7.31 -13.09
CA ASP A 131 7.48 -7.05 -12.36
C ASP A 131 7.71 -6.37 -11.03
N GLY A 132 8.68 -6.85 -10.27
CA GLY A 132 9.05 -6.29 -8.97
C GLY A 132 9.48 -4.83 -9.09
N LEU A 133 10.23 -4.48 -10.14
CA LEU A 133 10.64 -3.11 -10.39
C LEU A 133 9.42 -2.21 -10.71
N LEU A 134 8.51 -2.64 -11.57
CA LEU A 134 7.30 -1.88 -11.90
C LEU A 134 6.42 -1.67 -10.67
N ARG A 135 6.31 -2.69 -9.83
CA ARG A 135 5.56 -2.65 -8.59
C ARG A 135 6.19 -1.68 -7.59
N LEU A 136 7.51 -1.79 -7.38
CA LEU A 136 8.26 -0.88 -6.52
C LEU A 136 8.13 0.56 -7.00
N MET A 137 8.24 0.82 -8.32
CA MET A 137 8.00 2.13 -8.91
C MET A 137 6.60 2.66 -8.58
N ALA A 138 5.56 1.83 -8.69
CA ALA A 138 4.18 2.22 -8.40
C ALA A 138 4.00 2.61 -6.93
N ILE A 139 4.58 1.85 -6.00
CA ILE A 139 4.52 2.14 -4.56
C ILE A 139 5.28 3.41 -4.24
N MET A 140 6.54 3.53 -4.68
CA MET A 140 7.39 4.70 -4.42
C MET A 140 6.75 6.00 -4.91
N LEU A 141 6.11 5.97 -6.09
CA LEU A 141 5.36 7.12 -6.60
C LEU A 141 4.19 7.55 -5.70
N GLN A 142 3.52 6.60 -5.05
CA GLN A 142 2.43 6.95 -4.13
C GLN A 142 2.98 7.55 -2.83
N LEU A 143 4.08 7.05 -2.32
CA LEU A 143 4.75 7.60 -1.13
C LEU A 143 5.26 9.04 -1.35
N GLN A 144 5.72 9.37 -2.56
CA GLN A 144 6.22 10.71 -2.88
C GLN A 144 5.13 11.80 -2.93
N ILE A 145 3.88 11.44 -3.19
CA ILE A 145 2.80 12.42 -3.40
C ILE A 145 2.16 12.85 -2.08
N GLY A 146 2.19 11.99 -1.08
CA GLY A 146 1.50 12.19 0.19
C GLY A 146 -0.01 11.94 0.12
N HIS A 147 -0.51 11.09 0.97
CA HIS A 147 -1.91 10.70 1.05
C HIS A 147 -2.40 10.72 2.50
N ALA A 148 -3.71 10.79 2.71
CA ALA A 148 -4.29 10.66 4.04
C ALA A 148 -4.16 9.22 4.58
N PHE A 149 -4.29 8.26 3.69
CA PHE A 149 -4.20 6.83 4.02
C PHE A 149 -3.89 6.00 2.78
N LEU A 150 -2.86 5.17 2.86
CA LEU A 150 -2.46 4.21 1.83
C LEU A 150 -2.73 2.78 2.31
N LEU A 151 -3.34 1.99 1.44
CA LEU A 151 -3.58 0.57 1.67
C LEU A 151 -2.91 -0.23 0.56
N PHE A 152 -2.07 -1.18 0.95
CA PHE A 152 -1.41 -2.12 0.04
C PHE A 152 -1.77 -3.54 0.43
N ASP A 153 -2.26 -4.31 -0.53
CA ASP A 153 -2.56 -5.71 -0.34
C ASP A 153 -1.40 -6.58 -0.84
N GLU A 154 -0.98 -7.55 -0.03
CA GLU A 154 0.12 -8.48 -0.33
C GLU A 154 1.37 -7.75 -0.85
N ILE A 155 1.93 -6.86 -0.03
CA ILE A 155 2.96 -5.89 -0.43
C ILE A 155 4.22 -6.55 -1.01
N GLU A 156 4.58 -7.73 -0.54
CA GLU A 156 5.76 -8.49 -0.97
C GLU A 156 5.58 -9.22 -2.30
N ASN A 157 4.34 -9.41 -2.73
CA ASN A 157 4.05 -10.25 -3.88
C ASN A 157 4.74 -9.74 -5.16
N GLY A 158 5.54 -10.59 -5.80
CA GLY A 158 6.26 -10.27 -7.03
C GLY A 158 7.44 -9.29 -6.88
N ILE A 159 7.80 -8.87 -5.67
CA ILE A 159 9.00 -8.08 -5.40
C ILE A 159 10.14 -9.02 -5.02
N ASN A 160 11.33 -8.78 -5.57
CA ASN A 160 12.51 -9.56 -5.22
C ASN A 160 12.84 -9.36 -3.73
N PRO A 161 13.20 -10.43 -2.99
CA PRO A 161 13.50 -10.33 -1.56
C PRO A 161 14.53 -9.26 -1.18
N GLU A 162 15.54 -9.06 -2.02
CA GLU A 162 16.57 -8.02 -1.86
C GLU A 162 16.04 -6.57 -1.95
N LEU A 163 14.83 -6.37 -2.50
CA LEU A 163 14.18 -5.06 -2.59
C LEU A 163 13.17 -4.82 -1.46
N ILE A 164 12.83 -5.87 -0.69
CA ILE A 164 11.81 -5.79 0.36
C ILE A 164 12.29 -4.93 1.52
N GLU A 165 13.54 -5.08 1.95
CA GLU A 165 14.13 -4.26 3.01
C GLU A 165 14.00 -2.76 2.67
N TYR A 166 14.44 -2.39 1.47
CA TYR A 166 14.34 -1.03 0.98
C TYR A 166 12.89 -0.52 0.97
N LEU A 167 11.94 -1.36 0.53
CA LEU A 167 10.53 -1.02 0.52
C LEU A 167 10.00 -0.78 1.94
N ILE A 168 10.29 -1.67 2.89
CA ILE A 168 9.83 -1.57 4.27
C ILE A 168 10.39 -0.32 4.94
N ASP A 169 11.66 0.00 4.73
CA ASP A 169 12.27 1.23 5.26
C ASP A 169 11.53 2.48 4.79
N HIS A 170 11.15 2.55 3.51
CA HIS A 170 10.40 3.68 2.97
C HIS A 170 8.97 3.76 3.49
N LEU A 171 8.31 2.61 3.69
CA LEU A 171 6.97 2.56 4.30
C LEU A 171 7.00 3.05 5.75
N VAL A 172 7.99 2.60 6.54
CA VAL A 172 8.14 2.97 7.95
C VAL A 172 8.51 4.45 8.11
N GLN A 173 9.31 5.01 7.20
CA GLN A 173 9.73 6.42 7.23
C GLN A 173 8.69 7.37 6.65
N SER A 174 7.67 6.87 5.96
CA SER A 174 6.63 7.70 5.36
C SER A 174 5.83 8.47 6.42
N PRO A 175 5.52 9.75 6.19
CA PRO A 175 4.63 10.51 7.06
C PRO A 175 3.15 10.13 6.90
N ASP A 176 2.82 9.34 5.88
CA ASP A 176 1.45 8.92 5.58
C ASP A 176 1.00 7.82 6.55
N GLN A 177 -0.30 7.74 6.79
CA GLN A 177 -0.87 6.57 7.45
C GLN A 177 -0.93 5.42 6.44
N ILE A 178 -0.29 4.29 6.75
CA ILE A 178 -0.18 3.15 5.83
C ILE A 178 -0.70 1.89 6.50
N LEU A 179 -1.53 1.14 5.79
CA LEU A 179 -1.92 -0.22 6.12
C LEU A 179 -1.42 -1.17 5.03
N VAL A 180 -0.72 -2.20 5.46
CA VAL A 180 -0.16 -3.23 4.58
C VAL A 180 -0.66 -4.58 5.02
N THR A 181 -1.10 -5.42 4.09
CA THR A 181 -1.29 -6.84 4.35
C THR A 181 -0.12 -7.65 3.82
N THR A 182 0.18 -8.77 4.46
CA THR A 182 1.22 -9.70 4.05
C THR A 182 0.86 -11.13 4.45
N HIS A 183 1.24 -12.09 3.64
CA HIS A 183 1.24 -13.51 3.96
C HIS A 183 2.63 -14.05 4.26
N SER A 184 3.66 -13.21 4.20
CA SER A 184 5.06 -13.59 4.44
C SER A 184 5.55 -13.09 5.81
N PRO A 185 5.65 -13.96 6.81
CA PRO A 185 6.21 -13.58 8.11
C PRO A 185 7.64 -13.04 8.01
N MET A 186 8.39 -13.45 6.98
CA MET A 186 9.77 -13.00 6.76
C MET A 186 9.89 -11.49 6.57
N ILE A 187 8.82 -10.83 6.07
CA ILE A 187 8.83 -9.37 5.89
C ILE A 187 9.03 -8.64 7.23
N LEU A 188 8.60 -9.25 8.33
CA LEU A 188 8.72 -8.66 9.66
C LEU A 188 10.18 -8.54 10.12
N ASN A 189 11.10 -9.35 9.58
CA ASN A 189 12.53 -9.28 9.92
C ASN A 189 13.22 -8.02 9.37
N PHE A 190 12.56 -7.29 8.47
CA PHE A 190 13.04 -6.00 7.96
C PHE A 190 12.56 -4.81 8.80
N MET A 191 11.86 -5.07 9.90
CA MET A 191 11.40 -4.05 10.85
C MET A 191 12.25 -4.09 12.12
N THR A 192 12.42 -2.94 12.77
CA THR A 192 12.93 -2.92 14.14
C THR A 192 11.89 -3.50 15.11
N ASP A 193 12.34 -4.01 16.24
CA ASP A 193 11.44 -4.56 17.27
C ASP A 193 10.38 -3.55 17.71
N ASP A 194 10.73 -2.28 17.83
CA ASP A 194 9.80 -1.22 18.26
C ASP A 194 8.71 -0.99 17.21
N VAL A 195 9.06 -0.98 15.93
CA VAL A 195 8.11 -0.87 14.82
C VAL A 195 7.21 -2.11 14.78
N ALA A 196 7.79 -3.30 14.93
CA ALA A 196 7.04 -4.54 14.93
C ALA A 196 6.05 -4.62 16.10
N LYS A 197 6.47 -4.26 17.32
CA LYS A 197 5.61 -4.21 18.52
C LYS A 197 4.46 -3.22 18.37
N ALA A 198 4.73 -2.05 17.78
CA ALA A 198 3.73 -1.01 17.66
C ALA A 198 2.75 -1.24 16.50
N GLY A 199 3.23 -1.79 15.37
CA GLY A 199 2.52 -1.76 14.09
C GLY A 199 2.01 -3.11 13.60
N VAL A 200 2.54 -4.26 14.07
CA VAL A 200 2.13 -5.55 13.52
C VAL A 200 0.89 -6.09 14.22
N HIS A 201 -0.15 -6.32 13.44
CA HIS A 201 -1.41 -6.89 13.89
C HIS A 201 -1.62 -8.29 13.30
N TYR A 202 -2.00 -9.23 14.17
CA TYR A 202 -2.41 -10.57 13.78
C TYR A 202 -3.93 -10.66 13.68
N LEU A 203 -4.41 -11.09 12.52
CA LEU A 203 -5.84 -11.31 12.28
C LEU A 203 -6.18 -12.77 12.50
N TYR A 204 -7.17 -13.03 13.31
CA TYR A 204 -7.62 -14.40 13.63
C TYR A 204 -9.14 -14.51 13.67
N LYS A 205 -9.66 -15.73 13.59
CA LYS A 205 -11.09 -16.01 13.76
C LYS A 205 -11.36 -16.54 15.16
N THR A 206 -12.41 -16.02 15.80
CA THR A 206 -12.93 -16.57 17.06
C THR A 206 -13.64 -17.89 16.82
N GLN A 207 -14.00 -18.60 17.89
CA GLN A 207 -14.80 -19.84 17.81
C GLN A 207 -16.17 -19.60 17.17
N GLU A 208 -16.74 -18.42 17.35
CA GLU A 208 -18.02 -17.99 16.76
C GLU A 208 -17.88 -17.57 15.29
N GLY A 209 -16.66 -17.56 14.74
CA GLY A 209 -16.38 -17.21 13.34
C GLY A 209 -16.17 -15.72 13.05
N PHE A 210 -16.14 -14.86 14.07
CA PHE A 210 -15.82 -13.45 13.90
C PHE A 210 -14.33 -13.24 13.65
N THR A 211 -14.00 -12.29 12.79
CA THR A 211 -12.61 -11.85 12.62
C THR A 211 -12.26 -10.83 13.70
N ARG A 212 -11.13 -11.01 14.35
CA ARG A 212 -10.57 -10.10 15.36
C ARG A 212 -9.12 -9.82 15.05
N SER A 213 -8.59 -8.75 15.62
CA SER A 213 -7.18 -8.39 15.53
C SER A 213 -6.57 -8.23 16.91
N ILE A 214 -5.29 -8.56 17.02
CA ILE A 214 -4.47 -8.33 18.20
C ILE A 214 -3.09 -7.86 17.74
N ARG A 215 -2.43 -6.99 18.50
CA ARG A 215 -1.02 -6.72 18.25
C ARG A 215 -0.24 -8.00 18.44
N LEU A 216 0.56 -8.36 17.44
CA LEU A 216 1.24 -9.66 17.41
C LEU A 216 2.12 -9.88 18.66
N PHE A 217 2.84 -8.85 19.08
CA PHE A 217 3.78 -8.90 20.18
C PHE A 217 3.17 -8.51 21.55
N ASP A 218 1.85 -8.28 21.62
CA ASP A 218 1.11 -8.30 22.88
C ASP A 218 0.78 -9.73 23.34
N ILE A 219 1.03 -10.72 22.50
CA ILE A 219 0.89 -12.14 22.85
C ILE A 219 2.12 -12.57 23.63
N PRO A 220 1.98 -13.03 24.89
CA PRO A 220 3.12 -13.24 25.80
C PRO A 220 4.20 -14.22 25.29
N SER A 221 3.80 -15.27 24.58
CA SER A 221 4.75 -16.22 23.99
C SER A 221 5.63 -15.58 22.93
N LEU A 222 5.04 -14.73 22.07
CA LEU A 222 5.75 -14.01 21.02
C LEU A 222 6.59 -12.86 21.56
N ALA A 223 6.09 -12.13 22.55
CA ALA A 223 6.86 -11.09 23.24
C ALA A 223 8.15 -11.63 23.83
N ARG A 224 8.10 -12.82 24.46
CA ARG A 224 9.32 -13.49 25.01
C ARG A 224 10.29 -13.94 23.91
N LYS A 225 9.78 -14.45 22.78
CA LYS A 225 10.63 -14.87 21.66
C LYS A 225 11.36 -13.69 21.04
N LEU A 226 10.72 -12.53 20.98
CA LEU A 226 11.32 -11.31 20.45
C LEU A 226 12.53 -10.81 21.25
N GLU A 227 12.76 -11.29 22.47
CA GLU A 227 13.96 -10.97 23.26
C GLU A 227 15.25 -11.56 22.69
N PHE A 228 15.15 -12.60 21.83
CA PHE A 228 16.30 -13.33 21.28
C PHE A 228 16.16 -13.78 19.84
N MET A 229 15.06 -13.46 19.17
CA MET A 229 14.79 -13.73 17.76
C MET A 229 14.28 -12.47 17.06
N GLY A 230 14.49 -12.38 15.74
CA GLY A 230 13.85 -11.37 14.92
C GLY A 230 12.33 -11.54 14.88
N PRO A 231 11.56 -10.46 14.57
CA PRO A 231 10.09 -10.50 14.60
C PRO A 231 9.48 -11.60 13.72
N GLY A 232 9.99 -11.78 12.51
CA GLY A 232 9.53 -12.83 11.60
C GLY A 232 9.91 -14.23 12.06
N GLU A 233 11.12 -14.42 12.59
CA GLU A 233 11.59 -15.69 13.16
C GLU A 233 10.73 -16.10 14.35
N ALA A 234 10.45 -15.15 15.26
CA ALA A 234 9.60 -15.39 16.43
C ALA A 234 8.20 -15.91 16.04
N PHE A 235 7.64 -15.37 14.96
CA PHE A 235 6.34 -15.83 14.44
C PHE A 235 6.45 -17.21 13.78
N ILE A 236 7.47 -17.44 12.93
CA ILE A 236 7.67 -18.73 12.23
C ILE A 236 7.92 -19.87 13.21
N ASP A 237 8.69 -19.62 14.29
CA ASP A 237 8.97 -20.59 15.33
C ASP A 237 7.76 -20.86 16.25
N THR A 238 6.59 -20.27 15.96
CA THR A 238 5.41 -20.39 16.82
C THR A 238 4.41 -21.40 16.24
N ASN A 239 3.98 -22.34 17.11
CA ASN A 239 2.90 -23.27 16.79
C ASN A 239 1.55 -22.49 16.74
N LEU A 240 0.94 -22.41 15.57
CA LEU A 240 -0.29 -21.65 15.40
C LEU A 240 -1.48 -22.19 16.22
N THR A 241 -1.50 -23.49 16.54
CA THR A 241 -2.55 -24.07 17.39
C THR A 241 -2.40 -23.61 18.84
N GLU A 242 -1.18 -23.59 19.35
CA GLU A 242 -0.87 -23.09 20.70
C GLU A 242 -1.10 -21.58 20.79
N LEU A 243 -0.69 -20.84 19.78
CA LEU A 243 -0.94 -19.40 19.67
C LEU A 243 -2.44 -19.08 19.76
N TRP A 244 -3.26 -19.84 19.03
CA TRP A 244 -4.71 -19.66 19.06
C TRP A 244 -5.30 -19.95 20.45
N GLN A 245 -4.83 -20.99 21.14
CA GLN A 245 -5.24 -21.30 22.51
C GLN A 245 -4.82 -20.20 23.50
N GLU A 246 -3.63 -19.66 23.34
CA GLU A 246 -3.13 -18.55 24.17
C GLU A 246 -3.99 -17.29 23.96
N ILE A 247 -4.26 -16.91 22.71
CA ILE A 247 -5.12 -15.76 22.39
C ILE A 247 -6.51 -15.91 23.01
N ALA A 248 -7.08 -17.11 22.98
CA ALA A 248 -8.41 -17.38 23.56
C ALA A 248 -8.46 -17.21 25.11
N GLN A 249 -7.30 -17.24 25.76
CA GLN A 249 -7.18 -17.06 27.23
C GLN A 249 -6.82 -15.61 27.63
N LEU A 250 -6.49 -14.73 26.65
CA LEU A 250 -6.17 -13.35 26.95
C LEU A 250 -7.41 -12.58 27.40
N PRO A 251 -7.26 -11.61 28.34
CA PRO A 251 -8.35 -10.76 28.74
C PRO A 251 -8.93 -9.98 27.55
N THR A 252 -10.24 -9.82 27.51
CA THR A 252 -10.97 -9.14 26.43
C THR A 252 -10.51 -7.68 26.19
N ALA A 253 -9.88 -7.06 27.18
CA ALA A 253 -9.31 -5.71 27.08
C ALA A 253 -8.11 -5.59 26.11
N THR A 254 -7.45 -6.71 25.77
CA THR A 254 -6.35 -6.75 24.80
C THR A 254 -6.86 -6.84 23.35
N VAL A 255 -8.15 -7.16 23.20
CA VAL A 255 -8.82 -7.26 21.89
C VAL A 255 -9.52 -5.93 21.63
N VAL A 256 -9.06 -5.20 20.63
CA VAL A 256 -9.71 -3.95 20.19
C VAL A 256 -11.11 -4.32 19.67
N GLU A 257 -12.15 -3.99 20.41
CA GLU A 257 -13.51 -3.99 19.90
C GLU A 257 -13.65 -2.83 18.90
N GLN A 258 -13.82 -3.19 17.62
CA GLN A 258 -14.21 -2.24 16.57
C GLN A 258 -15.69 -2.37 16.27
#